data_015124f52009747d30c07e53e25624bb
#
_entry.id   015124f52009747d30c07e53e25624bb
#
_cell.length_a   1.000
_cell.length_b   1.000
_cell.length_c   1.000
_cell.angle_alpha   90.00
_cell.angle_beta   90.00
_cell.angle_gamma   90.00
#
_symmetry.space_group_name_H-M   'P 1'
#
loop_
_entity.id
_entity.type
_entity.pdbx_description
1 polymer ?
#
loop_
_entity_poly.entity_id
_entity_poly.type
_entity_poly.pdbx_seq_one_letter_code
_entity_poly.pdbx_strand_id
1 'polypeptide(L)'
;KKEEEQKPKSSILNLGRYLTILALVAFCGMLCEGAMADWITLYFKEDVQLSTYATTIGFSSFALAMVVGRFTGDYISQNFGVRNILTLNGLLISLGMILTLFVPMVEVKIVGCFLTGLGISTIVPLIYSQAGNQKNIEPAIAIAGVSTIAYIGFLIGPVLIGYLADFLNLQNALFLLVILGIMASFVANKFIK
;
A
#
# COMPACT_ATOMS: atom_id res chain seq x y z
N LYS A 1 17.87 43.65 16.53
CA LYS A 1 16.52 43.03 16.56
C LYS A 1 16.43 42.17 15.33
N LYS A 2 16.58 40.87 15.47
CA LYS A 2 16.27 39.89 14.40
C LYS A 2 14.75 39.77 14.41
N GLU A 3 14.11 40.14 13.31
CA GLU A 3 12.73 39.78 13.01
C GLU A 3 12.69 38.25 12.91
N GLU A 4 12.02 37.59 13.86
CA GLU A 4 11.62 36.21 13.72
C GLU A 4 10.59 36.18 12.61
N GLU A 5 10.99 35.70 11.43
CA GLU A 5 10.07 35.29 10.39
C GLU A 5 9.11 34.27 11.00
N GLN A 6 7.89 34.67 11.28
CA GLN A 6 6.80 33.76 11.65
C GLN A 6 6.54 32.81 10.48
N LYS A 7 7.17 31.64 10.52
CA LYS A 7 6.80 30.54 9.64
C LYS A 7 5.30 30.26 9.82
N PRO A 8 4.52 30.17 8.73
CA PRO A 8 3.09 29.92 8.84
C PRO A 8 2.89 28.62 9.63
N LYS A 9 2.06 28.65 10.67
CA LYS A 9 1.63 27.46 11.43
C LYS A 9 0.84 26.55 10.48
N SER A 10 1.53 25.72 9.70
CA SER A 10 0.89 24.68 8.93
C SER A 10 0.38 23.61 9.91
N SER A 11 -0.92 23.52 10.05
CA SER A 11 -1.56 22.45 10.81
C SER A 11 -1.47 21.14 10.02
N ILE A 12 -1.24 20.01 10.69
CA ILE A 12 -1.26 18.65 10.13
C ILE A 12 -2.56 18.39 9.33
N LEU A 13 -3.64 19.07 9.68
CA LEU A 13 -4.94 18.96 9.00
C LEU A 13 -5.05 19.78 7.70
N ASN A 14 -4.11 20.68 7.41
CA ASN A 14 -4.15 21.53 6.20
C ASN A 14 -3.00 21.18 5.26
N LEU A 15 -2.99 19.92 4.79
CA LEU A 15 -1.94 19.33 3.98
C LEU A 15 -1.83 19.88 2.55
N GLY A 16 -2.80 20.65 2.10
CA GLY A 16 -2.86 21.04 0.69
C GLY A 16 -3.17 19.87 -0.27
N ARG A 17 -3.65 20.18 -1.46
CA ARG A 17 -4.19 19.19 -2.41
C ARG A 17 -3.19 18.08 -2.78
N TYR A 18 -1.94 18.43 -3.02
CA TYR A 18 -0.93 17.46 -3.47
C TYR A 18 -0.60 16.43 -2.38
N LEU A 19 -0.35 16.89 -1.13
CA LEU A 19 -0.07 15.99 -0.01
C LEU A 19 -1.28 15.12 0.36
N THR A 20 -2.51 15.64 0.19
CA THR A 20 -3.72 14.84 0.38
C THR A 20 -3.81 13.70 -0.65
N ILE A 21 -3.43 13.95 -1.90
CA ILE A 21 -3.37 12.92 -2.94
C ILE A 21 -2.32 11.85 -2.60
N LEU A 22 -1.12 12.28 -2.19
CA LEU A 22 -0.08 11.35 -1.73
C LEU A 22 -0.55 10.51 -0.53
N ALA A 23 -1.19 11.15 0.45
CA ALA A 23 -1.73 10.48 1.61
C ALA A 23 -2.82 9.44 1.25
N LEU A 24 -3.66 9.74 0.25
CA LEU A 24 -4.69 8.79 -0.23
C LEU A 24 -4.05 7.55 -0.87
N VAL A 25 -3.01 7.71 -1.69
CA VAL A 25 -2.29 6.56 -2.27
C VAL A 25 -1.58 5.76 -1.18
N ALA A 26 -0.95 6.43 -0.21
CA ALA A 26 -0.32 5.77 0.94
C ALA A 26 -1.35 5.02 1.80
N PHE A 27 -2.53 5.61 2.03
CA PHE A 27 -3.64 4.97 2.74
C PHE A 27 -4.06 3.66 2.07
N CYS A 28 -4.25 3.66 0.74
CA CYS A 28 -4.59 2.44 0.00
C CYS A 28 -3.52 1.36 0.14
N GLY A 29 -2.24 1.74 -0.03
CA GLY A 29 -1.11 0.81 0.11
C GLY A 29 -1.01 0.21 1.51
N MET A 30 -1.10 1.05 2.55
CA MET A 30 -1.01 0.62 3.95
C MET A 30 -2.23 -0.21 4.38
N LEU A 31 -3.43 0.09 3.87
CA LEU A 31 -4.61 -0.75 4.10
C LEU A 31 -4.41 -2.15 3.49
N CYS A 32 -3.89 -2.22 2.26
CA CYS A 32 -3.55 -3.50 1.64
C CYS A 32 -2.45 -4.24 2.42
N GLU A 33 -1.42 -3.56 2.93
CA GLU A 33 -0.34 -4.15 3.74
C GLU A 33 -0.90 -4.78 5.03
N GLY A 34 -1.71 -4.04 5.79
CA GLY A 34 -2.33 -4.53 7.01
C GLY A 34 -3.26 -5.72 6.76
N ALA A 35 -4.11 -5.63 5.73
CA ALA A 35 -5.00 -6.72 5.36
C ALA A 35 -4.23 -7.99 4.94
N MET A 36 -3.17 -7.86 4.15
CA MET A 36 -2.32 -8.99 3.76
C MET A 36 -1.61 -9.62 4.97
N ALA A 37 -1.11 -8.80 5.91
CA ALA A 37 -0.41 -9.30 7.08
C ALA A 37 -1.30 -10.19 7.96
N ASP A 38 -2.55 -9.81 8.16
CA ASP A 38 -3.44 -10.49 9.09
C ASP A 38 -4.27 -11.62 8.42
N TRP A 39 -4.68 -11.45 7.17
CA TRP A 39 -5.69 -12.33 6.58
C TRP A 39 -5.17 -13.32 5.55
N ILE A 40 -4.01 -13.12 4.93
CA ILE A 40 -3.55 -13.99 3.85
C ILE A 40 -3.25 -15.42 4.34
N THR A 41 -2.71 -15.57 5.54
CA THR A 41 -2.45 -16.89 6.14
C THR A 41 -3.75 -17.64 6.41
N LEU A 42 -4.78 -16.93 6.90
CA LEU A 42 -6.11 -17.52 7.13
C LEU A 42 -6.77 -17.92 5.82
N TYR A 43 -6.67 -17.10 4.77
CA TYR A 43 -7.14 -17.42 3.43
C TYR A 43 -6.50 -18.72 2.88
N PHE A 44 -5.19 -18.88 3.03
CA PHE A 44 -4.51 -20.12 2.61
C PHE A 44 -4.91 -21.34 3.45
N LYS A 45 -5.30 -21.14 4.69
CA LYS A 45 -5.77 -22.22 5.58
C LYS A 45 -7.20 -22.64 5.25
N GLU A 46 -8.12 -21.70 5.16
CA GLU A 46 -9.57 -21.99 5.11
C GLU A 46 -10.12 -22.12 3.69
N ASP A 47 -9.74 -21.19 2.78
CA ASP A 47 -10.24 -21.18 1.41
C ASP A 47 -9.40 -22.07 0.47
N VAL A 48 -8.07 -22.04 0.61
CA VAL A 48 -7.16 -22.87 -0.21
C VAL A 48 -6.97 -24.26 0.39
N GLN A 49 -7.29 -24.44 1.67
CA GLN A 49 -7.24 -25.70 2.42
C GLN A 49 -5.85 -26.35 2.45
N LEU A 50 -4.80 -25.56 2.56
CA LEU A 50 -3.44 -26.06 2.72
C LEU A 50 -3.21 -26.69 4.10
N SER A 51 -2.28 -27.64 4.16
CA SER A 51 -1.82 -28.18 5.44
C SER A 51 -1.27 -27.09 6.34
N THR A 52 -1.39 -27.27 7.66
CA THR A 52 -0.98 -26.27 8.67
C THR A 52 0.45 -25.74 8.45
N TYR A 53 1.37 -26.57 7.96
CA TYR A 53 2.75 -26.17 7.68
C TYR A 53 2.91 -25.30 6.44
N ALA A 54 1.96 -25.35 5.52
CA ALA A 54 2.02 -24.61 4.24
C ALA A 54 1.20 -23.32 4.24
N THR A 55 0.37 -23.07 5.25
CA THR A 55 -0.53 -21.90 5.29
C THR A 55 0.20 -20.57 5.28
N THR A 56 1.42 -20.51 5.85
CA THR A 56 2.21 -19.28 5.91
C THR A 56 2.96 -18.94 4.62
N ILE A 57 2.93 -19.84 3.61
CA ILE A 57 3.72 -19.66 2.37
C ILE A 57 3.29 -18.41 1.59
N GLY A 58 2.00 -18.09 1.59
CA GLY A 58 1.47 -16.88 0.96
C GLY A 58 2.03 -15.61 1.63
N PHE A 59 2.00 -15.55 2.96
CA PHE A 59 2.57 -14.44 3.72
C PHE A 59 4.09 -14.37 3.56
N SER A 60 4.80 -15.49 3.58
CA SER A 60 6.25 -15.52 3.39
C SER A 60 6.66 -15.00 2.02
N SER A 61 5.92 -15.36 0.97
CA SER A 61 6.12 -14.85 -0.40
C SER A 61 5.89 -13.34 -0.47
N PHE A 62 4.80 -12.85 0.13
CA PHE A 62 4.49 -11.43 0.25
C PHE A 62 5.61 -10.67 1.00
N ALA A 63 6.02 -11.15 2.15
CA ALA A 63 7.06 -10.52 2.97
C ALA A 63 8.43 -10.48 2.26
N LEU A 64 8.81 -11.56 1.59
CA LEU A 64 10.01 -11.61 0.78
C LEU A 64 9.98 -10.55 -0.34
N ALA A 65 8.86 -10.44 -1.04
CA ALA A 65 8.67 -9.44 -2.08
C ALA A 65 8.75 -8.01 -1.53
N MET A 66 8.22 -7.75 -0.34
CA MET A 66 8.35 -6.47 0.36
C MET A 66 9.81 -6.11 0.61
N VAL A 67 10.61 -7.06 1.06
CA VAL A 67 12.06 -6.86 1.27
C VAL A 67 12.76 -6.55 -0.06
N VAL A 68 12.56 -7.39 -1.07
CA VAL A 68 13.17 -7.20 -2.41
C VAL A 68 12.79 -5.85 -3.00
N GLY A 69 11.51 -5.50 -2.96
CA GLY A 69 11.00 -4.26 -3.51
C GLY A 69 11.55 -3.01 -2.79
N ARG A 70 11.72 -3.06 -1.47
CA ARG A 70 12.31 -1.94 -0.70
C ARG A 70 13.78 -1.70 -1.07
N PHE A 71 14.57 -2.76 -1.27
CA PHE A 71 15.97 -2.61 -1.68
C PHE A 71 16.16 -2.15 -3.13
N THR A 72 15.24 -2.50 -4.02
CA THR A 72 15.33 -2.13 -5.44
C THR A 72 14.59 -0.84 -5.78
N GLY A 73 13.66 -0.42 -4.93
CA GLY A 73 12.72 0.67 -5.19
C GLY A 73 13.38 2.02 -5.45
N ASP A 74 14.41 2.36 -4.68
CA ASP A 74 15.11 3.63 -4.84
C ASP A 74 15.82 3.71 -6.20
N TYR A 75 16.48 2.64 -6.62
CA TYR A 75 17.15 2.58 -7.92
C TYR A 75 16.15 2.68 -9.08
N ILE A 76 15.03 1.98 -8.98
CA ILE A 76 13.99 1.98 -10.01
C ILE A 76 13.31 3.34 -10.08
N SER A 77 13.02 3.98 -8.94
CA SER A 77 12.33 5.26 -8.90
C SER A 77 13.12 6.42 -9.51
N GLN A 78 14.44 6.40 -9.39
CA GLN A 78 15.32 7.39 -10.00
C GLN A 78 15.28 7.34 -11.54
N ASN A 79 15.10 6.15 -12.12
CA ASN A 79 15.10 5.97 -13.58
C ASN A 79 13.72 6.16 -14.23
N PHE A 80 12.65 5.74 -13.56
CA PHE A 80 11.30 5.70 -14.15
C PHE A 80 10.36 6.80 -13.64
N GLY A 81 10.76 7.53 -12.62
CA GLY A 81 9.95 8.58 -12.01
C GLY A 81 8.84 8.05 -11.08
N VAL A 82 8.55 8.82 -10.04
CA VAL A 82 7.65 8.41 -8.92
C VAL A 82 6.23 8.11 -9.40
N ARG A 83 5.68 8.92 -10.32
CA ARG A 83 4.34 8.70 -10.88
C ARG A 83 4.19 7.31 -11.51
N ASN A 84 5.12 6.94 -12.38
CA ASN A 84 5.04 5.68 -13.12
C ASN A 84 5.20 4.48 -12.17
N ILE A 85 6.09 4.60 -11.18
CA ILE A 85 6.28 3.54 -10.18
C ILE A 85 5.03 3.37 -9.30
N LEU A 86 4.46 4.45 -8.78
CA LEU A 86 3.23 4.37 -7.98
C LEU A 86 2.04 3.83 -8.79
N THR A 87 1.97 4.18 -10.08
CA THR A 87 0.97 3.61 -11.00
C THR A 87 1.17 2.11 -11.18
N LEU A 88 2.40 1.68 -11.45
CA LEU A 88 2.77 0.27 -11.59
C LEU A 88 2.49 -0.51 -10.28
N ASN A 89 2.81 0.07 -9.14
CA ASN A 89 2.57 -0.51 -7.82
C ASN A 89 1.08 -0.85 -7.61
N GLY A 90 0.19 0.08 -7.92
CA GLY A 90 -1.24 -0.18 -7.83
C GLY A 90 -1.71 -1.29 -8.77
N LEU A 91 -1.17 -1.36 -10.00
CA LEU A 91 -1.45 -2.44 -10.95
C LEU A 91 -0.92 -3.78 -10.45
N LEU A 92 0.30 -3.82 -9.87
CA LEU A 92 0.87 -5.04 -9.29
C LEU A 92 0.04 -5.57 -8.12
N ILE A 93 -0.46 -4.68 -7.24
CA ILE A 93 -1.37 -5.06 -6.15
C ILE A 93 -2.62 -5.71 -6.74
N SER A 94 -3.26 -5.08 -7.71
CA SER A 94 -4.50 -5.57 -8.29
C SER A 94 -4.30 -6.89 -9.03
N LEU A 95 -3.29 -6.98 -9.88
CA LEU A 95 -2.96 -8.20 -10.62
C LEU A 95 -2.58 -9.34 -9.66
N GLY A 96 -1.73 -9.06 -8.67
CA GLY A 96 -1.33 -10.03 -7.67
C GLY A 96 -2.52 -10.59 -6.90
N MET A 97 -3.42 -9.73 -6.44
CA MET A 97 -4.64 -10.17 -5.75
C MET A 97 -5.60 -10.93 -6.65
N ILE A 98 -5.76 -10.54 -7.91
CA ILE A 98 -6.57 -11.33 -8.87
C ILE A 98 -6.00 -12.74 -9.03
N LEU A 99 -4.69 -12.89 -9.19
CA LEU A 99 -4.04 -14.20 -9.28
C LEU A 99 -4.22 -15.01 -8.00
N THR A 100 -4.05 -14.36 -6.83
CA THR A 100 -4.20 -15.01 -5.53
C THR A 100 -5.63 -15.52 -5.29
N LEU A 101 -6.64 -14.74 -5.66
CA LEU A 101 -8.03 -15.07 -5.31
C LEU A 101 -8.71 -15.98 -6.32
N PHE A 102 -8.46 -15.81 -7.62
CA PHE A 102 -9.28 -16.44 -8.67
C PHE A 102 -8.59 -17.57 -9.43
N VAL A 103 -7.25 -17.68 -9.40
CA VAL A 103 -6.57 -18.80 -10.04
C VAL A 103 -6.52 -19.99 -9.07
N PRO A 104 -6.95 -21.22 -9.48
CA PRO A 104 -7.04 -22.34 -8.54
C PRO A 104 -5.68 -22.96 -8.18
N MET A 105 -4.63 -22.72 -8.97
CA MET A 105 -3.29 -23.29 -8.76
C MET A 105 -2.58 -22.58 -7.59
N VAL A 106 -2.12 -23.34 -6.61
CA VAL A 106 -1.48 -22.81 -5.39
C VAL A 106 -0.21 -22.03 -5.73
N GLU A 107 0.58 -22.50 -6.67
CA GLU A 107 1.81 -21.87 -7.14
C GLU A 107 1.53 -20.47 -7.70
N VAL A 108 0.44 -20.31 -8.45
CA VAL A 108 0.03 -19.02 -9.01
C VAL A 108 -0.48 -18.08 -7.90
N LYS A 109 -1.19 -18.60 -6.90
CA LYS A 109 -1.58 -17.81 -5.72
C LYS A 109 -0.36 -17.28 -4.96
N ILE A 110 0.69 -18.08 -4.80
CA ILE A 110 1.94 -17.67 -4.16
C ILE A 110 2.64 -16.56 -4.97
N VAL A 111 2.69 -16.70 -6.31
CA VAL A 111 3.19 -15.65 -7.20
C VAL A 111 2.34 -14.39 -7.10
N GLY A 112 1.02 -14.53 -6.97
CA GLY A 112 0.10 -13.42 -6.74
C GLY A 112 0.43 -12.64 -5.45
N CYS A 113 0.67 -13.36 -4.34
CA CYS A 113 1.13 -12.74 -3.08
C CYS A 113 2.47 -12.00 -3.26
N PHE A 114 3.40 -12.57 -4.02
CA PHE A 114 4.69 -11.93 -4.33
C PHE A 114 4.49 -10.63 -5.10
N LEU A 115 3.69 -10.63 -6.15
CA LEU A 115 3.38 -9.43 -6.93
C LEU A 115 2.71 -8.35 -6.08
N THR A 116 1.78 -8.73 -5.21
CA THR A 116 1.13 -7.82 -4.27
C THR A 116 2.16 -7.18 -3.33
N GLY A 117 3.08 -7.97 -2.78
CA GLY A 117 4.16 -7.48 -1.93
C GLY A 117 5.10 -6.50 -2.65
N LEU A 118 5.51 -6.81 -3.89
CA LEU A 118 6.29 -5.89 -4.71
C LEU A 118 5.55 -4.56 -4.93
N GLY A 119 4.25 -4.63 -5.26
CA GLY A 119 3.43 -3.44 -5.47
C GLY A 119 3.31 -2.55 -4.24
N ILE A 120 3.19 -3.13 -3.04
CA ILE A 120 3.08 -2.36 -1.79
C ILE A 120 4.43 -1.78 -1.35
N SER A 121 5.52 -2.49 -1.57
CA SER A 121 6.83 -2.30 -0.95
C SER A 121 7.39 -0.87 -1.01
N THR A 122 7.20 -0.18 -2.13
CA THR A 122 7.82 1.13 -2.40
C THR A 122 6.84 2.30 -2.28
N ILE A 123 5.53 2.06 -2.05
CA ILE A 123 4.52 3.13 -1.96
C ILE A 123 4.89 4.13 -0.86
N VAL A 124 5.08 3.64 0.35
CA VAL A 124 5.34 4.50 1.52
C VAL A 124 6.67 5.24 1.42
N PRO A 125 7.81 4.60 1.14
CA PRO A 125 9.09 5.29 0.98
C PRO A 125 9.05 6.40 -0.08
N LEU A 126 8.47 6.13 -1.24
CA LEU A 126 8.37 7.11 -2.32
C LEU A 126 7.48 8.29 -1.95
N ILE A 127 6.36 8.02 -1.31
CA ILE A 127 5.44 9.08 -0.88
C ILE A 127 6.06 9.95 0.22
N TYR A 128 6.80 9.37 1.18
CA TYR A 128 7.49 10.14 2.20
C TYR A 128 8.61 11.00 1.61
N SER A 129 9.35 10.48 0.63
CA SER A 129 10.34 11.28 -0.10
C SER A 129 9.69 12.45 -0.82
N GLN A 130 8.55 12.23 -1.50
CA GLN A 130 7.80 13.31 -2.17
C GLN A 130 7.22 14.33 -1.19
N ALA A 131 6.70 13.88 -0.05
CA ALA A 131 6.16 14.76 0.97
C ALA A 131 7.24 15.63 1.60
N GLY A 132 8.41 15.04 1.91
CA GLY A 132 9.54 15.76 2.50
C GLY A 132 10.18 16.80 1.58
N ASN A 133 10.02 16.66 0.27
CA ASN A 133 10.56 17.58 -0.73
C ASN A 133 9.61 18.75 -1.09
N GLN A 134 8.48 18.91 -0.39
CA GLN A 134 7.56 20.02 -0.64
C GLN A 134 8.13 21.36 -0.14
N LYS A 135 8.18 22.36 -1.06
CA LYS A 135 8.85 23.66 -0.79
C LYS A 135 8.13 24.55 0.21
N ASN A 136 6.81 24.41 0.36
CA ASN A 136 5.97 25.37 1.12
C ASN A 136 5.57 24.85 2.52
N ILE A 137 6.00 23.65 2.91
CA ILE A 137 5.67 23.04 4.17
C ILE A 137 6.95 22.47 4.78
N GLU A 138 7.07 22.54 6.09
CA GLU A 138 8.19 21.92 6.79
C GLU A 138 8.17 20.38 6.54
N PRO A 139 9.30 19.78 6.14
CA PRO A 139 9.36 18.35 5.79
C PRO A 139 8.79 17.43 6.87
N ALA A 140 9.09 17.71 8.15
CA ALA A 140 8.58 16.93 9.27
C ALA A 140 7.05 16.98 9.36
N ILE A 141 6.43 18.14 9.14
CA ILE A 141 4.97 18.30 9.18
C ILE A 141 4.32 17.59 7.97
N ALA A 142 4.91 17.74 6.79
CA ALA A 142 4.41 17.07 5.58
C ALA A 142 4.42 15.55 5.71
N ILE A 143 5.55 14.97 6.15
CA ILE A 143 5.70 13.54 6.38
C ILE A 143 4.74 13.08 7.49
N ALA A 144 4.68 13.78 8.63
CA ALA A 144 3.81 13.41 9.73
C ALA A 144 2.32 13.39 9.32
N GLY A 145 1.87 14.38 8.55
CA GLY A 145 0.48 14.43 8.07
C GLY A 145 0.14 13.27 7.13
N VAL A 146 1.01 12.98 6.17
CA VAL A 146 0.83 11.84 5.25
C VAL A 146 0.89 10.51 5.99
N SER A 147 1.85 10.35 6.93
CA SER A 147 1.99 9.14 7.74
C SER A 147 0.76 8.87 8.58
N THR A 148 0.19 9.90 9.21
CA THR A 148 -1.02 9.76 10.04
C THR A 148 -2.15 9.14 9.22
N ILE A 149 -2.41 9.64 8.01
CA ILE A 149 -3.48 9.12 7.14
C ILE A 149 -3.12 7.69 6.67
N ALA A 150 -1.87 7.43 6.31
CA ALA A 150 -1.41 6.12 5.88
C ALA A 150 -1.59 5.06 6.98
N TYR A 151 -1.17 5.36 8.22
CA TYR A 151 -1.30 4.42 9.35
C TYR A 151 -2.76 4.17 9.77
N ILE A 152 -3.66 5.14 9.59
CA ILE A 152 -5.10 4.91 9.74
C ILE A 152 -5.54 3.80 8.75
N GLY A 153 -5.07 3.82 7.51
CA GLY A 153 -5.32 2.75 6.54
C GLY A 153 -4.83 1.38 7.03
N PHE A 154 -3.59 1.32 7.54
CA PHE A 154 -3.01 0.09 8.09
C PHE A 154 -3.84 -0.51 9.23
N LEU A 155 -4.31 0.33 10.15
CA LEU A 155 -5.12 -0.12 11.30
C LEU A 155 -6.54 -0.51 10.91
N ILE A 156 -7.15 0.21 9.97
CA ILE A 156 -8.53 -0.06 9.51
C ILE A 156 -8.58 -1.30 8.61
N GLY A 157 -7.51 -1.57 7.84
CA GLY A 157 -7.47 -2.65 6.86
C GLY A 157 -7.93 -4.01 7.41
N PRO A 158 -7.28 -4.56 8.44
CA PRO A 158 -7.64 -5.84 9.03
C PRO A 158 -9.08 -5.86 9.57
N VAL A 159 -9.50 -4.79 10.24
CA VAL A 159 -10.86 -4.67 10.80
C VAL A 159 -11.91 -4.67 9.71
N LEU A 160 -11.66 -3.92 8.63
CA LEU A 160 -12.59 -3.81 7.50
C LEU A 160 -12.72 -5.15 6.77
N ILE A 161 -11.59 -5.85 6.53
CA ILE A 161 -11.63 -7.18 5.90
C ILE A 161 -12.38 -8.17 6.78
N GLY A 162 -12.14 -8.19 8.10
CA GLY A 162 -12.85 -9.08 9.03
C GLY A 162 -14.36 -8.83 8.98
N TYR A 163 -14.76 -7.57 9.08
CA TYR A 163 -16.18 -7.21 9.00
C TYR A 163 -16.83 -7.61 7.67
N LEU A 164 -16.13 -7.40 6.55
CA LEU A 164 -16.64 -7.81 5.23
C LEU A 164 -16.68 -9.34 5.09
N ALA A 165 -15.74 -10.07 5.67
CA ALA A 165 -15.68 -11.53 5.61
C ALA A 165 -16.87 -12.18 6.33
N ASP A 166 -17.35 -11.60 7.41
CA ASP A 166 -18.54 -12.08 8.13
C ASP A 166 -19.82 -12.04 7.26
N PHE A 167 -19.92 -11.09 6.33
CA PHE A 167 -21.07 -10.96 5.45
C PHE A 167 -20.93 -11.64 4.09
N LEU A 168 -19.70 -11.71 3.57
CA LEU A 168 -19.48 -12.14 2.18
C LEU A 168 -18.78 -13.51 2.11
N ASN A 169 -17.69 -13.67 2.69
CA ASN A 169 -16.64 -14.68 2.88
C ASN A 169 -15.26 -14.01 2.72
N LEU A 170 -14.21 -14.69 3.15
CA LEU A 170 -12.86 -14.10 3.18
C LEU A 170 -12.32 -13.79 1.78
N GLN A 171 -12.54 -14.68 0.79
CA GLN A 171 -12.12 -14.45 -0.60
C GLN A 171 -12.73 -13.17 -1.17
N ASN A 172 -14.04 -12.97 -1.00
CA ASN A 172 -14.73 -11.78 -1.50
C ASN A 172 -14.35 -10.52 -0.72
N ALA A 173 -14.11 -10.62 0.58
CA ALA A 173 -13.61 -9.50 1.37
C ALA A 173 -12.24 -9.03 0.90
N LEU A 174 -11.32 -9.96 0.63
CA LEU A 174 -9.99 -9.66 0.10
C LEU A 174 -10.02 -9.07 -1.33
N PHE A 175 -11.11 -9.23 -2.08
CA PHE A 175 -11.27 -8.55 -3.38
C PHE A 175 -11.25 -7.02 -3.26
N LEU A 176 -11.53 -6.47 -2.09
CA LEU A 176 -11.35 -5.05 -1.83
C LEU A 176 -9.93 -4.57 -2.14
N LEU A 177 -8.90 -5.40 -1.93
CA LEU A 177 -7.51 -5.05 -2.24
C LEU A 177 -7.28 -4.84 -3.73
N VAL A 178 -8.00 -5.57 -4.59
CA VAL A 178 -7.98 -5.34 -6.05
C VAL A 178 -8.49 -3.94 -6.37
N ILE A 179 -9.61 -3.55 -5.77
CA ILE A 179 -10.22 -2.22 -5.97
C ILE A 179 -9.28 -1.12 -5.49
N LEU A 180 -8.68 -1.29 -4.32
CA LEU A 180 -7.73 -0.33 -3.74
C LEU A 180 -6.47 -0.17 -4.58
N GLY A 181 -5.95 -1.27 -5.16
CA GLY A 181 -4.82 -1.23 -6.08
C GLY A 181 -5.15 -0.44 -7.35
N ILE A 182 -6.32 -0.68 -7.98
CA ILE A 182 -6.80 0.08 -9.14
C ILE A 182 -6.95 1.56 -8.77
N MET A 183 -7.55 1.86 -7.63
CA MET A 183 -7.75 3.22 -7.16
C MET A 183 -6.41 3.94 -6.93
N ALA A 184 -5.45 3.29 -6.26
CA ALA A 184 -4.12 3.83 -6.05
C ALA A 184 -3.39 4.11 -7.37
N SER A 185 -3.45 3.17 -8.33
CA SER A 185 -2.90 3.33 -9.68
C SER A 185 -3.53 4.50 -10.43
N PHE A 186 -4.85 4.59 -10.44
CA PHE A 186 -5.58 5.66 -11.11
C PHE A 186 -5.25 7.05 -10.51
N VAL A 187 -5.26 7.15 -9.18
CA VAL A 187 -4.95 8.40 -8.47
C VAL A 187 -3.50 8.82 -8.73
N ALA A 188 -2.55 7.88 -8.67
CA ALA A 188 -1.14 8.14 -8.95
C ALA A 188 -0.95 8.62 -10.40
N ASN A 189 -1.53 7.93 -11.37
CA ASN A 189 -1.40 8.28 -12.78
C ASN A 189 -2.00 9.64 -13.14
N LYS A 190 -3.12 9.99 -12.53
CA LYS A 190 -3.85 11.22 -12.90
C LYS A 190 -3.36 12.46 -12.16
N PHE A 191 -2.92 12.34 -10.92
CA PHE A 191 -2.72 13.48 -10.02
C PHE A 191 -1.29 13.65 -9.50
N ILE A 192 -0.42 12.65 -9.62
CA ILE A 192 1.00 12.77 -9.28
C ILE A 192 1.78 13.17 -10.52
N LYS A 193 2.69 14.15 -10.35
CA LYS A 193 3.52 14.67 -11.45
C LYS A 193 4.91 14.06 -11.42
#